data_a5af4111a0954dc92945d32c945fc973
#
_entry.id   a5af4111a0954dc92945d32c945fc973
#
_cell.length_a   1.000
_cell.length_b   1.000
_cell.length_c   1.000
_cell.angle_alpha   90.00
_cell.angle_beta   90.00
_cell.angle_gamma   90.00
#
_symmetry.space_group_name_H-M   'P 1'
#
loop_
_entity.id
_entity.type
_entity.pdbx_description
1 polymer ?
#
loop_
_entity_poly.entity_id
_entity_poly.type
_entity_poly.pdbx_seq_one_letter_code
_entity_poly.pdbx_strand_id
1 'polypeptide(L)'
;FTQNALANIQEIEAHGGEITALDNNTVQIAINEVLQARFKNLATRKDRAVGNNMYPNMTEKLLEVPEINFDKIIADRKMAIKVNVKVRDNDYVKLLLSEIGKRDFSEHGSLLNTVKQTIKAGATLGEISTALTGEATGEVIEAILPHRWTERYEQLRHRTEKYLEKTGENVNIFLANMGPIPQHKARADFVTSFMQVAAFNVLTNNGFPTVEEAVQ
;
A
#
# COMPACT_ATOMS: atom_id res chain seq x y z
N PHE A 1 14.31 14.22 -16.54
CA PHE A 1 14.21 13.11 -15.58
C PHE A 1 15.58 12.69 -15.07
N THR A 2 16.51 12.31 -15.97
CA THR A 2 17.85 11.79 -15.62
C THR A 2 18.69 12.76 -14.79
N GLN A 3 18.66 14.06 -15.11
CA GLN A 3 19.41 15.09 -14.37
C GLN A 3 18.90 15.24 -12.94
N ASN A 4 17.58 15.19 -12.71
CA ASN A 4 17.00 15.27 -11.37
C ASN A 4 17.32 14.01 -10.55
N ALA A 5 17.30 12.84 -11.17
CA ALA A 5 17.68 11.59 -10.50
C ALA A 5 19.16 11.62 -10.07
N LEU A 6 20.04 12.09 -10.95
CA LEU A 6 21.46 12.24 -10.63
C LEU A 6 21.69 13.25 -9.50
N ALA A 7 20.98 14.39 -9.52
CA ALA A 7 21.08 15.41 -8.48
C ALA A 7 20.65 14.85 -7.11
N ASN A 8 19.57 14.08 -7.05
CA ASN A 8 19.11 13.44 -5.81
C ASN A 8 20.14 12.43 -5.29
N ILE A 9 20.75 11.62 -6.17
CA ILE A 9 21.82 10.69 -5.76
C ILE A 9 23.02 11.45 -5.18
N GLN A 10 23.45 12.51 -5.85
CA GLN A 10 24.56 13.34 -5.39
C GLN A 10 24.26 14.02 -4.05
N GLU A 11 23.03 14.44 -3.83
CA GLU A 11 22.58 15.02 -2.56
C GLU A 11 22.60 13.98 -1.43
N ILE A 12 22.10 12.77 -1.66
CA ILE A 12 22.13 11.66 -0.70
C ILE A 12 23.59 11.32 -0.33
N GLU A 13 24.47 11.19 -1.32
CA GLU A 13 25.89 10.90 -1.10
C GLU A 13 26.61 12.02 -0.31
N ALA A 14 26.30 13.28 -0.61
CA ALA A 14 26.88 14.42 0.10
C ALA A 14 26.47 14.48 1.59
N HIS A 15 25.33 13.87 1.95
CA HIS A 15 24.83 13.80 3.33
C HIS A 15 25.16 12.49 4.07
N GLY A 16 26.10 11.70 3.57
CA GLY A 16 26.59 10.49 4.23
C GLY A 16 26.03 9.18 3.68
N GLY A 17 25.43 9.21 2.49
CA GLY A 17 24.95 8.04 1.78
C GLY A 17 23.54 7.58 2.17
N GLU A 18 23.08 6.54 1.51
CA GLU A 18 21.69 6.04 1.59
C GLU A 18 21.29 5.63 3.02
N ILE A 19 22.15 4.93 3.74
CA ILE A 19 21.84 4.47 5.11
C ILE A 19 21.58 5.66 6.03
N THR A 20 22.46 6.65 6.00
CA THR A 20 22.31 7.87 6.80
C THR A 20 21.04 8.65 6.43
N ALA A 21 20.69 8.72 5.14
CA ALA A 21 19.49 9.38 4.67
C ALA A 21 18.21 8.66 5.13
N LEU A 22 18.22 7.32 5.22
CA LEU A 22 17.13 6.52 5.75
C LEU A 22 17.00 6.68 7.27
N ASP A 23 18.10 6.66 8.02
CA ASP A 23 18.11 6.84 9.47
C ASP A 23 17.59 8.22 9.89
N ASN A 24 17.93 9.25 9.12
CA ASN A 24 17.48 10.61 9.35
C ASN A 24 16.10 10.92 8.76
N ASN A 25 15.41 9.93 8.21
CA ASN A 25 14.10 10.06 7.56
C ASN A 25 14.07 11.02 6.35
N THR A 26 15.20 11.37 5.76
CA THR A 26 15.28 12.30 4.62
C THR A 26 14.50 11.77 3.42
N VAL A 27 14.67 10.47 3.10
CA VAL A 27 13.98 9.82 1.99
C VAL A 27 12.48 9.72 2.27
N GLN A 28 12.10 9.34 3.51
CA GLN A 28 10.71 9.21 3.94
C GLN A 28 9.96 10.54 3.86
N ILE A 29 10.60 11.64 4.28
CA ILE A 29 10.04 12.99 4.21
C ILE A 29 9.81 13.40 2.76
N ALA A 30 10.79 13.25 1.88
CA ALA A 30 10.68 13.61 0.46
C ALA A 30 9.56 12.83 -0.24
N ILE A 31 9.45 11.52 0.02
CA ILE A 31 8.37 10.68 -0.53
C ILE A 31 7.01 11.15 -0.02
N ASN A 32 6.89 11.45 1.30
CA ASN A 32 5.63 11.91 1.87
C ASN A 32 5.19 13.28 1.31
N GLU A 33 6.09 14.21 1.06
CA GLU A 33 5.77 15.49 0.43
C GLU A 33 5.16 15.30 -0.96
N VAL A 34 5.77 14.44 -1.79
CA VAL A 34 5.23 14.10 -3.12
C VAL A 34 3.87 13.41 -2.99
N LEU A 35 3.71 12.49 -2.03
CA LEU A 35 2.46 11.80 -1.77
C LEU A 35 1.33 12.77 -1.41
N GLN A 36 1.58 13.71 -0.47
CA GLN A 36 0.58 14.70 -0.08
C GLN A 36 0.19 15.63 -1.25
N ALA A 37 1.17 16.05 -2.06
CA ALA A 37 0.91 16.84 -3.27
C ALA A 37 0.01 16.08 -4.27
N ARG A 38 0.27 14.79 -4.48
CA ARG A 38 -0.55 13.93 -5.35
C ARG A 38 -1.97 13.74 -4.82
N PHE A 39 -2.12 13.49 -3.52
CA PHE A 39 -3.45 13.39 -2.90
C PHE A 39 -4.23 14.72 -3.01
N LYS A 40 -3.58 15.86 -2.82
CA LYS A 40 -4.18 17.18 -3.00
C LYS A 40 -4.64 17.40 -4.44
N ASN A 41 -3.82 17.03 -5.42
CA ASN A 41 -4.17 17.15 -6.84
C ASN A 41 -5.41 16.30 -7.20
N LEU A 42 -5.48 15.07 -6.67
CA LEU A 42 -6.68 14.23 -6.84
C LEU A 42 -7.90 14.83 -6.16
N ALA A 43 -7.77 15.30 -4.91
CA ALA A 43 -8.88 15.88 -4.15
C ALA A 43 -9.47 17.11 -4.83
N THR A 44 -8.63 17.93 -5.46
CA THR A 44 -9.05 19.11 -6.22
C THR A 44 -9.40 18.83 -7.69
N ARG A 45 -9.37 17.56 -8.12
CA ARG A 45 -9.58 17.13 -9.52
C ARG A 45 -8.61 17.78 -10.53
N LYS A 46 -7.47 18.30 -10.07
CA LYS A 46 -6.37 18.70 -10.94
C LYS A 46 -5.80 17.50 -11.68
N ASP A 47 -5.61 16.38 -10.97
CA ASP A 47 -5.33 15.09 -11.55
C ASP A 47 -6.64 14.28 -11.64
N ARG A 48 -6.84 13.59 -12.76
CA ARG A 48 -8.07 12.84 -13.07
C ARG A 48 -7.79 11.36 -13.16
N ALA A 49 -8.35 10.60 -12.22
CA ALA A 49 -8.37 9.14 -12.24
C ALA A 49 -9.78 8.69 -12.65
N VAL A 50 -9.95 8.35 -13.92
CA VAL A 50 -11.24 7.89 -14.49
C VAL A 50 -11.70 6.63 -13.75
N GLY A 51 -12.98 6.60 -13.39
CA GLY A 51 -13.56 5.52 -12.58
C GLY A 51 -13.39 5.73 -11.07
N ASN A 52 -12.52 6.63 -10.63
CA ASN A 52 -12.27 6.93 -9.23
C ASN A 52 -12.75 8.32 -8.82
N ASN A 53 -11.96 9.39 -9.09
CA ASN A 53 -12.37 10.75 -8.75
C ASN A 53 -13.17 11.45 -9.85
N MET A 54 -13.29 10.82 -11.02
CA MET A 54 -14.07 11.27 -12.16
C MET A 54 -14.76 10.09 -12.83
N TYR A 55 -16.01 10.31 -13.25
CA TYR A 55 -16.82 9.33 -13.99
C TYR A 55 -16.90 7.94 -13.33
N PRO A 56 -17.34 7.86 -12.06
CA PRO A 56 -17.44 6.58 -11.38
C PRO A 56 -18.51 5.71 -12.03
N ASN A 57 -18.25 4.42 -12.09
CA ASN A 57 -19.27 3.44 -12.49
C ASN A 57 -20.15 3.11 -11.27
N MET A 58 -21.41 3.54 -11.30
CA MET A 58 -22.37 3.33 -10.21
C MET A 58 -22.98 1.91 -10.19
N THR A 59 -22.82 1.16 -11.27
CA THR A 59 -23.34 -0.22 -11.40
C THR A 59 -22.24 -1.27 -11.31
N GLU A 60 -21.00 -0.85 -10.99
CA GLU A 60 -19.88 -1.75 -10.82
C GLU A 60 -20.10 -2.68 -9.63
N LYS A 61 -19.91 -3.95 -9.84
CA LYS A 61 -19.89 -4.93 -8.75
C LYS A 61 -18.50 -5.00 -8.14
N LEU A 62 -18.44 -5.09 -6.82
CA LEU A 62 -17.17 -5.33 -6.13
C LEU A 62 -16.53 -6.61 -6.67
N LEU A 63 -15.25 -6.51 -6.98
CA LEU A 63 -14.48 -7.69 -7.36
C LEU A 63 -14.26 -8.56 -6.12
N GLU A 64 -14.68 -9.81 -6.19
CA GLU A 64 -14.37 -10.79 -5.16
C GLU A 64 -12.88 -11.13 -5.24
N VAL A 65 -12.09 -10.55 -4.34
CA VAL A 65 -10.68 -10.86 -4.20
C VAL A 65 -10.52 -11.89 -3.08
N PRO A 66 -9.89 -13.06 -3.34
CA PRO A 66 -9.63 -14.03 -2.28
C PRO A 66 -8.83 -13.39 -1.15
N GLU A 67 -9.34 -13.46 0.06
CA GLU A 67 -8.59 -13.02 1.23
C GLU A 67 -7.41 -13.98 1.49
N ILE A 68 -6.21 -13.48 1.37
CA ILE A 68 -5.00 -14.23 1.73
C ILE A 68 -4.81 -14.12 3.23
N ASN A 69 -5.00 -15.24 3.94
CA ASN A 69 -4.74 -15.30 5.36
C ASN A 69 -3.22 -15.42 5.63
N PHE A 70 -2.54 -14.30 5.69
CA PHE A 70 -1.09 -14.25 5.94
C PHE A 70 -0.72 -14.84 7.31
N ASP A 71 -1.54 -14.69 8.34
CA ASP A 71 -1.26 -15.24 9.68
C ASP A 71 -1.22 -16.78 9.64
N LYS A 72 -2.15 -17.39 8.90
CA LYS A 72 -2.15 -18.83 8.67
C LYS A 72 -0.89 -19.29 7.92
N ILE A 73 -0.53 -18.59 6.83
CA ILE A 73 0.69 -18.92 6.05
C ILE A 73 1.94 -18.85 6.93
N ILE A 74 2.05 -17.80 7.75
CA ILE A 74 3.17 -17.62 8.68
C ILE A 74 3.17 -18.72 9.75
N ALA A 75 2.01 -19.06 10.32
CA ALA A 75 1.89 -20.12 11.32
C ALA A 75 2.28 -21.49 10.75
N ASP A 76 1.77 -21.84 9.56
CA ASP A 76 2.09 -23.08 8.87
C ASP A 76 3.60 -23.15 8.55
N ARG A 77 4.21 -22.04 8.11
CA ARG A 77 5.65 -22.00 7.85
C ARG A 77 6.48 -22.14 9.12
N LYS A 78 6.11 -21.47 10.20
CA LYS A 78 6.77 -21.62 11.52
C LYS A 78 6.69 -23.06 12.03
N MET A 79 5.55 -23.72 11.82
CA MET A 79 5.38 -25.13 12.20
C MET A 79 6.27 -26.05 11.38
N ALA A 80 6.32 -25.87 10.06
CA ALA A 80 7.20 -26.63 9.18
C ALA A 80 8.69 -26.50 9.57
N ILE A 81 9.13 -25.26 9.91
CA ILE A 81 10.49 -25.02 10.40
C ILE A 81 10.74 -25.76 11.72
N LYS A 82 9.81 -25.70 12.69
CA LYS A 82 9.93 -26.43 13.97
C LYS A 82 10.05 -27.94 13.77
N VAL A 83 9.30 -28.51 12.84
CA VAL A 83 9.37 -29.94 12.53
C VAL A 83 10.73 -30.27 11.91
N ASN A 84 11.20 -29.50 10.93
CA ASN A 84 12.50 -29.70 10.33
C ASN A 84 13.65 -29.68 11.35
N VAL A 85 13.66 -28.68 12.25
CA VAL A 85 14.68 -28.55 13.29
C VAL A 85 14.68 -29.72 14.27
N LYS A 86 13.54 -30.38 14.51
CA LYS A 86 13.45 -31.55 15.39
C LYS A 86 14.03 -32.82 14.76
N VAL A 87 13.95 -32.98 13.45
CA VAL A 87 14.31 -34.24 12.75
C VAL A 87 15.68 -34.21 12.10
N ARG A 88 16.26 -33.04 11.86
CA ARG A 88 17.58 -32.88 11.27
C ARG A 88 18.71 -33.15 12.27
N ASP A 89 19.91 -33.43 11.79
CA ASP A 89 21.12 -33.45 12.61
C ASP A 89 21.58 -32.03 12.94
N ASN A 90 21.23 -31.58 14.15
CA ASN A 90 21.51 -30.21 14.59
C ASN A 90 23.00 -29.95 14.83
N ASP A 91 23.78 -30.94 15.22
CA ASP A 91 25.21 -30.78 15.49
C ASP A 91 25.98 -30.64 14.19
N TYR A 92 25.61 -31.42 13.17
CA TYR A 92 26.16 -31.29 11.82
C TYR A 92 25.80 -29.93 11.19
N VAL A 93 24.54 -29.46 11.34
CA VAL A 93 24.14 -28.14 10.85
C VAL A 93 24.94 -27.02 11.55
N LYS A 94 25.11 -27.08 12.88
CA LYS A 94 25.92 -26.09 13.61
C LYS A 94 27.38 -26.08 13.15
N LEU A 95 27.96 -27.23 12.87
CA LEU A 95 29.32 -27.32 12.34
C LEU A 95 29.42 -26.56 11.02
N LEU A 96 28.52 -26.85 10.06
CA LEU A 96 28.52 -26.20 8.74
C LEU A 96 28.26 -24.70 8.83
N LEU A 97 27.35 -24.24 9.72
CA LEU A 97 27.12 -22.82 9.95
C LEU A 97 28.36 -22.12 10.51
N SER A 98 29.08 -22.78 11.42
CA SER A 98 30.33 -22.22 11.96
C SER A 98 31.43 -22.10 10.89
N GLU A 99 31.45 -23.00 9.92
CA GLU A 99 32.36 -22.91 8.78
C GLU A 99 32.01 -21.74 7.86
N ILE A 100 30.72 -21.49 7.62
CA ILE A 100 30.26 -20.32 6.86
C ILE A 100 30.75 -19.03 7.51
N GLY A 101 30.54 -18.85 8.83
CA GLY A 101 30.91 -17.65 9.57
C GLY A 101 32.41 -17.37 9.66
N LYS A 102 33.25 -18.36 9.39
CA LYS A 102 34.73 -18.20 9.41
C LYS A 102 35.33 -17.90 8.05
N ARG A 103 34.55 -17.96 6.97
CA ARG A 103 35.09 -17.87 5.60
C ARG A 103 35.23 -16.44 5.11
N ASP A 104 36.28 -16.22 4.35
CA ASP A 104 36.47 -15.00 3.59
C ASP A 104 35.58 -15.02 2.33
N PHE A 105 34.84 -13.93 2.09
CA PHE A 105 34.01 -13.77 0.91
C PHE A 105 34.80 -13.74 -0.42
N SER A 106 36.11 -13.61 -0.38
CA SER A 106 36.97 -13.73 -1.57
C SER A 106 36.99 -15.15 -2.19
N GLU A 107 36.65 -16.19 -1.40
CA GLU A 107 36.62 -17.58 -1.84
C GLU A 107 35.20 -18.05 -2.25
N HIS A 108 34.55 -17.36 -3.18
CA HIS A 108 33.16 -17.58 -3.56
C HIS A 108 32.76 -19.03 -3.87
N GLY A 109 33.59 -19.79 -4.58
CA GLY A 109 33.30 -21.18 -4.96
C GLY A 109 33.23 -22.13 -3.77
N SER A 110 34.14 -21.98 -2.81
CA SER A 110 34.19 -22.76 -1.59
C SER A 110 33.02 -22.43 -0.65
N LEU A 111 32.70 -21.16 -0.48
CA LEU A 111 31.57 -20.67 0.32
C LEU A 111 30.23 -21.21 -0.21
N LEU A 112 30.02 -21.12 -1.52
CA LEU A 112 28.78 -21.61 -2.15
C LEU A 112 28.58 -23.12 -1.93
N ASN A 113 29.63 -23.91 -2.01
CA ASN A 113 29.55 -25.35 -1.76
C ASN A 113 29.20 -25.67 -0.31
N THR A 114 29.75 -24.93 0.67
CA THR A 114 29.40 -25.08 2.08
C THR A 114 27.94 -24.66 2.34
N VAL A 115 27.48 -23.55 1.76
CA VAL A 115 26.06 -23.13 1.85
C VAL A 115 25.13 -24.20 1.26
N LYS A 116 25.46 -24.79 0.10
CA LYS A 116 24.68 -25.91 -0.49
C LYS A 116 24.62 -27.14 0.44
N GLN A 117 25.73 -27.51 1.08
CA GLN A 117 25.76 -28.60 2.04
C GLN A 117 24.92 -28.29 3.28
N THR A 118 24.98 -27.05 3.79
CA THR A 118 24.24 -26.59 4.93
C THR A 118 22.72 -26.62 4.67
N ILE A 119 22.29 -26.20 3.47
CA ILE A 119 20.88 -26.30 3.05
C ILE A 119 20.44 -27.78 2.98
N LYS A 120 21.26 -28.65 2.39
CA LYS A 120 20.98 -30.10 2.32
C LYS A 120 20.87 -30.74 3.70
N ALA A 121 21.66 -30.28 4.65
CA ALA A 121 21.60 -30.72 6.05
C ALA A 121 20.34 -30.20 6.79
N GLY A 122 19.54 -29.33 6.18
CA GLY A 122 18.28 -28.83 6.72
C GLY A 122 18.38 -27.51 7.47
N ALA A 123 19.44 -26.73 7.26
CA ALA A 123 19.50 -25.36 7.79
C ALA A 123 18.45 -24.46 7.16
N THR A 124 17.92 -23.54 7.95
CA THR A 124 17.00 -22.51 7.49
C THR A 124 17.74 -21.34 6.87
N LEU A 125 17.04 -20.56 6.04
CA LEU A 125 17.60 -19.34 5.46
C LEU A 125 18.06 -18.35 6.54
N GLY A 126 17.30 -18.22 7.63
CA GLY A 126 17.66 -17.34 8.76
C GLY A 126 18.98 -17.75 9.41
N GLU A 127 19.18 -19.05 9.68
CA GLU A 127 20.43 -19.55 10.25
C GLU A 127 21.64 -19.29 9.35
N ILE A 128 21.47 -19.49 8.04
CA ILE A 128 22.54 -19.21 7.06
C ILE A 128 22.82 -17.71 6.98
N SER A 129 21.77 -16.88 6.94
CA SER A 129 21.91 -15.43 6.93
C SER A 129 22.66 -14.93 8.17
N THR A 130 22.26 -15.38 9.36
CA THR A 130 22.97 -15.05 10.61
C THR A 130 24.42 -15.49 10.61
N ALA A 131 24.72 -16.67 10.03
CA ALA A 131 26.09 -17.14 9.92
C ALA A 131 26.94 -16.29 8.96
N LEU A 132 26.34 -15.70 7.93
CA LEU A 132 27.03 -14.86 6.94
C LEU A 132 27.24 -13.41 7.41
N THR A 133 26.24 -12.83 8.06
CA THR A 133 26.19 -11.38 8.37
C THR A 133 26.27 -11.03 9.86
N GLY A 134 26.24 -12.05 10.75
CA GLY A 134 26.06 -11.87 12.17
C GLY A 134 24.58 -11.68 12.56
N GLU A 135 24.33 -11.47 13.85
CA GLU A 135 23.00 -11.11 14.32
C GLU A 135 22.65 -9.70 13.92
N ALA A 136 21.35 -9.46 13.69
CA ALA A 136 20.87 -8.10 13.38
C ALA A 136 21.24 -7.14 14.52
N THR A 137 21.75 -5.97 14.17
CA THR A 137 22.21 -4.94 15.15
C THR A 137 21.08 -4.34 15.97
N GLY A 138 19.82 -4.59 15.57
CA GLY A 138 18.64 -4.01 16.21
C GLY A 138 18.33 -2.59 15.78
N GLU A 139 19.08 -2.03 14.84
CA GLU A 139 18.75 -0.76 14.20
C GLU A 139 17.45 -0.87 13.42
N VAL A 140 16.53 0.04 13.68
CA VAL A 140 15.20 0.07 13.06
C VAL A 140 15.06 1.36 12.27
N ILE A 141 14.88 1.23 10.95
CA ILE A 141 14.58 2.34 10.06
C ILE A 141 13.06 2.46 9.93
N GLU A 142 12.53 3.68 9.95
CA GLU A 142 11.10 3.92 9.73
C GLU A 142 10.70 3.45 8.33
N ALA A 143 9.69 2.55 8.29
CA ALA A 143 9.26 1.94 7.04
C ALA A 143 8.53 2.94 6.15
N ILE A 144 8.87 2.97 4.87
CA ILE A 144 8.10 3.68 3.85
C ILE A 144 6.86 2.85 3.53
N LEU A 145 5.69 3.35 3.95
CA LEU A 145 4.43 2.67 3.70
C LEU A 145 4.02 2.81 2.23
N PRO A 146 3.63 1.72 1.57
CA PRO A 146 3.11 1.78 0.21
C PRO A 146 1.73 2.41 0.20
N HIS A 147 1.51 3.37 -0.70
CA HIS A 147 0.23 4.03 -0.91
C HIS A 147 -0.20 3.93 -2.36
N ARG A 148 -1.49 3.61 -2.57
CA ARG A 148 -2.07 3.70 -3.91
C ARG A 148 -2.55 5.13 -4.15
N TRP A 149 -2.42 5.57 -5.40
CA TRP A 149 -2.77 6.93 -5.79
C TRP A 149 -4.22 7.31 -5.45
N THR A 150 -5.16 6.38 -5.65
CA THR A 150 -6.62 6.57 -5.48
C THR A 150 -7.18 6.04 -4.16
N GLU A 151 -6.34 5.54 -3.24
CA GLU A 151 -6.77 4.80 -2.05
C GLU A 151 -7.78 5.55 -1.17
N ARG A 152 -7.67 6.89 -1.06
CA ARG A 152 -8.59 7.70 -0.26
C ARG A 152 -10.02 7.68 -0.82
N TYR A 153 -10.16 7.68 -2.15
CA TYR A 153 -11.45 7.56 -2.83
C TYR A 153 -12.00 6.15 -2.72
N GLU A 154 -11.15 5.13 -2.90
CA GLU A 154 -11.52 3.74 -2.75
C GLU A 154 -12.01 3.45 -1.32
N GLN A 155 -11.33 3.95 -0.29
CA GLN A 155 -11.75 3.83 1.11
C GLN A 155 -13.08 4.52 1.39
N LEU A 156 -13.33 5.70 0.80
CA LEU A 156 -14.58 6.42 0.93
C LEU A 156 -15.72 5.62 0.30
N ARG A 157 -15.55 5.17 -0.94
CA ARG A 157 -16.50 4.34 -1.65
C ARG A 157 -16.81 3.05 -0.89
N HIS A 158 -15.77 2.34 -0.46
CA HIS A 158 -15.93 1.10 0.29
C HIS A 158 -16.73 1.28 1.60
N ARG A 159 -16.58 2.41 2.30
CA ARG A 159 -17.40 2.71 3.48
C ARG A 159 -18.89 2.84 3.13
N THR A 160 -19.21 3.49 2.02
CA THR A 160 -20.60 3.63 1.54
C THR A 160 -21.20 2.28 1.13
N GLU A 161 -20.40 1.46 0.42
CA GLU A 161 -20.82 0.11 -0.01
C GLU A 161 -21.05 -0.81 1.19
N LYS A 162 -20.19 -0.78 2.19
CA LYS A 162 -20.40 -1.50 3.47
C LYS A 162 -21.64 -1.03 4.23
N TYR A 163 -21.92 0.27 4.18
CA TYR A 163 -23.15 0.80 4.79
C TYR A 163 -24.38 0.23 4.10
N LEU A 164 -24.42 0.26 2.77
CA LEU A 164 -25.49 -0.33 1.96
C LEU A 164 -25.66 -1.84 2.26
N GLU A 165 -24.56 -2.59 2.28
CA GLU A 165 -24.57 -4.03 2.59
C GLU A 165 -25.16 -4.30 3.98
N LYS A 166 -24.82 -3.49 4.98
CA LYS A 166 -25.27 -3.66 6.36
C LYS A 166 -26.73 -3.24 6.58
N THR A 167 -27.19 -2.16 5.94
CA THR A 167 -28.50 -1.55 6.21
C THR A 167 -29.55 -1.86 5.14
N GLY A 168 -29.12 -2.24 3.93
CA GLY A 168 -30.00 -2.32 2.76
C GLY A 168 -30.40 -0.97 2.18
N GLU A 169 -29.86 0.14 2.72
CA GLU A 169 -30.23 1.51 2.36
C GLU A 169 -29.08 2.26 1.69
N ASN A 170 -29.41 2.98 0.59
CA ASN A 170 -28.45 3.86 -0.05
C ASN A 170 -28.23 5.13 0.76
N VAL A 171 -27.01 5.66 0.73
CA VAL A 171 -26.75 7.04 1.17
C VAL A 171 -27.27 7.98 0.10
N ASN A 172 -28.39 8.64 0.37
CA ASN A 172 -29.06 9.52 -0.59
C ASN A 172 -28.63 10.98 -0.40
N ILE A 173 -28.33 11.63 -1.53
CA ILE A 173 -28.06 13.07 -1.59
C ILE A 173 -29.19 13.71 -2.40
N PHE A 174 -30.03 14.49 -1.73
CA PHE A 174 -31.09 15.24 -2.38
C PHE A 174 -30.52 16.57 -2.92
N LEU A 175 -30.77 16.86 -4.19
CA LEU A 175 -30.41 18.13 -4.82
C LEU A 175 -31.63 19.09 -4.76
N ALA A 176 -31.60 20.07 -3.88
CA ALA A 176 -32.60 21.15 -3.87
C ALA A 176 -32.32 22.14 -5.01
N ASN A 177 -32.58 21.70 -6.24
CA ASN A 177 -32.36 22.52 -7.44
C ASN A 177 -33.42 23.63 -7.50
N MET A 178 -32.97 24.87 -7.50
CA MET A 178 -33.88 26.04 -7.53
C MET A 178 -33.99 26.61 -8.95
N GLY A 179 -35.23 26.96 -9.33
CA GLY A 179 -35.53 27.58 -10.61
C GLY A 179 -35.48 26.61 -11.81
N PRO A 180 -35.61 27.12 -13.03
CA PRO A 180 -35.62 26.29 -14.24
C PRO A 180 -34.26 25.64 -14.53
N ILE A 181 -34.29 24.52 -15.22
CA ILE A 181 -33.10 23.67 -15.54
C ILE A 181 -31.86 24.47 -15.98
N PRO A 182 -31.92 25.45 -16.90
CA PRO A 182 -30.73 26.18 -17.31
C PRO A 182 -30.01 26.91 -16.19
N GLN A 183 -30.69 27.26 -15.11
CA GLN A 183 -30.13 28.03 -13.99
C GLN A 183 -29.34 27.13 -13.01
N HIS A 184 -29.72 25.87 -12.86
CA HIS A 184 -29.12 24.97 -11.86
C HIS A 184 -28.33 23.81 -12.48
N LYS A 185 -28.57 23.47 -13.75
CA LYS A 185 -28.01 22.25 -14.38
C LYS A 185 -26.48 22.09 -14.22
N ALA A 186 -25.71 23.12 -14.49
CA ALA A 186 -24.25 23.02 -14.42
C ALA A 186 -23.76 22.70 -12.98
N ARG A 187 -24.41 23.28 -11.96
CA ARG A 187 -24.11 23.00 -10.54
C ARG A 187 -24.59 21.62 -10.14
N ALA A 188 -25.79 21.23 -10.57
CA ALA A 188 -26.37 19.91 -10.30
C ALA A 188 -25.49 18.81 -10.92
N ASP A 189 -25.05 18.95 -12.17
CA ASP A 189 -24.17 18.00 -12.85
C ASP A 189 -22.82 17.87 -12.12
N PHE A 190 -22.25 19.00 -11.67
CA PHE A 190 -21.02 19.00 -10.88
C PHE A 190 -21.21 18.26 -9.55
N VAL A 191 -22.23 18.59 -8.77
CA VAL A 191 -22.48 17.96 -7.46
C VAL A 191 -22.79 16.48 -7.65
N THR A 192 -23.61 16.10 -8.62
CA THR A 192 -23.89 14.70 -8.96
C THR A 192 -22.59 13.93 -9.22
N SER A 193 -21.78 14.42 -10.17
CA SER A 193 -20.49 13.81 -10.48
C SER A 193 -19.53 13.76 -9.29
N PHE A 194 -19.60 14.72 -8.39
CA PHE A 194 -18.76 14.78 -7.20
C PHE A 194 -19.21 13.78 -6.13
N MET A 195 -20.48 13.69 -5.84
CA MET A 195 -21.04 12.81 -4.81
C MET A 195 -21.02 11.33 -5.22
N GLN A 196 -21.24 11.05 -6.49
CA GLN A 196 -21.17 9.68 -7.03
C GLN A 196 -19.79 9.02 -6.89
N VAL A 197 -18.71 9.79 -6.74
CA VAL A 197 -17.36 9.25 -6.49
C VAL A 197 -17.31 8.43 -5.18
N ALA A 198 -18.13 8.81 -4.21
CA ALA A 198 -18.28 8.12 -2.94
C ALA A 198 -19.36 7.01 -2.97
N ALA A 199 -19.87 6.66 -4.15
CA ALA A 199 -21.01 5.77 -4.35
C ALA A 199 -22.32 6.28 -3.69
N PHE A 200 -22.49 7.59 -3.50
CA PHE A 200 -23.75 8.15 -3.05
C PHE A 200 -24.79 8.15 -4.15
N ASN A 201 -26.02 7.79 -3.79
CA ASN A 201 -27.17 7.89 -4.70
C ASN A 201 -27.65 9.34 -4.73
N VAL A 202 -27.60 9.99 -5.90
CA VAL A 202 -27.99 11.39 -6.05
C VAL A 202 -29.39 11.46 -6.61
N LEU A 203 -30.31 12.04 -5.82
CA LEU A 203 -31.70 12.26 -6.19
C LEU A 203 -31.81 13.59 -6.93
N THR A 204 -31.99 13.51 -8.24
CA THR A 204 -32.13 14.66 -9.13
C THR A 204 -33.60 15.02 -9.35
N ASN A 205 -33.85 16.28 -9.72
CA ASN A 205 -35.17 16.80 -10.06
C ASN A 205 -35.07 17.89 -11.12
N ASN A 206 -36.23 18.35 -11.62
CA ASN A 206 -36.31 19.41 -12.65
C ASN A 206 -36.21 20.85 -12.11
N GLY A 207 -36.04 20.99 -10.79
CA GLY A 207 -35.98 22.26 -10.10
C GLY A 207 -37.29 22.65 -9.45
N PHE A 208 -37.16 23.36 -8.32
CA PHE A 208 -38.29 23.86 -7.52
C PHE A 208 -38.45 25.36 -7.71
N PRO A 209 -39.68 25.87 -7.89
CA PRO A 209 -39.93 27.31 -7.99
C PRO A 209 -39.64 28.04 -6.67
N THR A 210 -39.94 27.41 -5.53
CA THR A 210 -39.76 28.00 -4.20
C THR A 210 -39.04 27.04 -3.24
N VAL A 211 -38.52 27.59 -2.16
CA VAL A 211 -37.86 26.81 -1.10
C VAL A 211 -38.85 25.90 -0.38
N GLU A 212 -40.08 26.39 -0.16
CA GLU A 212 -41.16 25.66 0.50
C GLU A 212 -41.50 24.38 -0.26
N GLU A 213 -41.54 24.43 -1.59
CA GLU A 213 -41.78 23.25 -2.43
C GLU A 213 -40.61 22.28 -2.41
N ALA A 214 -39.39 22.75 -2.20
CA ALA A 214 -38.21 21.89 -2.13
C ALA A 214 -38.09 21.12 -0.81
N VAL A 215 -38.80 21.57 0.25
CA VAL A 215 -38.77 20.97 1.61
C VAL A 215 -39.91 20.00 1.85
N GLN A 216 -40.98 20.04 1.03
CA GLN A 216 -42.08 19.06 1.06
C GLN A 216 -41.66 17.72 0.43
#